data_a3762171c023eeb8c9bd70656ee5e22f
#
_entry.id   a3762171c023eeb8c9bd70656ee5e22f
#
_cell.length_a   1.000
_cell.length_b   1.000
_cell.length_c   1.000
_cell.angle_alpha   90.00
_cell.angle_beta   90.00
_cell.angle_gamma   90.00
#
_symmetry.space_group_name_H-M   'P 1'
#
loop_
_entity.id
_entity.type
_entity.pdbx_description
1 polymer ?
#
loop_
_entity_poly.entity_id
_entity_poly.type
_entity_poly.pdbx_seq_one_letter_code
_entity_poly.pdbx_strand_id
1 'polypeptide(L)'
;MSRRIPAAAALLALLLALWAVPAMAMAAAAELPVRVTVSGGAPSVPETFTLTLRAASDGAPLPEGAAGGAYTRTVDGGGAVTLRIPCEKAGKYRYTLCQEPGKLARGQYDHRTYYITVTVTEDGRVTAAVYGDAAQEGDKYDAIEFVNRYRYRPDPEEPVKPSPKTGDGGLGLLAALALSSGAGIVALGGTAAVAALLRRQEP
;
A
#
# COMPACT_ATOMS: atom_id res chain seq x y z
N MET A 1 13.08 5.49 -70.79
CA MET A 1 11.64 5.64 -70.55
C MET A 1 11.39 5.93 -69.07
N SER A 2 11.27 7.20 -68.74
CA SER A 2 11.07 7.65 -67.36
C SER A 2 9.56 7.61 -67.05
N ARG A 3 9.13 6.64 -66.24
CA ARG A 3 7.72 6.60 -65.74
C ARG A 3 7.54 7.68 -64.70
N ARG A 4 6.88 8.78 -65.10
CA ARG A 4 6.45 9.80 -64.14
C ARG A 4 5.28 9.25 -63.34
N ILE A 5 5.50 9.01 -62.04
CA ILE A 5 4.44 8.65 -61.11
C ILE A 5 3.55 9.88 -60.98
N PRO A 6 2.24 9.80 -61.24
CA PRO A 6 1.36 10.95 -61.13
C PRO A 6 1.31 11.41 -59.69
N ALA A 7 1.43 12.71 -59.45
CA ALA A 7 1.47 13.32 -58.10
C ALA A 7 0.29 12.86 -57.19
N ALA A 8 -0.87 12.56 -57.77
CA ALA A 8 -2.02 12.02 -57.08
C ALA A 8 -1.77 10.65 -56.45
N ALA A 9 -0.96 9.77 -57.11
CA ALA A 9 -0.65 8.46 -56.54
C ALA A 9 0.35 8.55 -55.38
N ALA A 10 1.25 9.53 -55.44
CA ALA A 10 2.18 9.80 -54.32
C ALA A 10 1.47 10.37 -53.10
N LEU A 11 0.48 11.25 -53.32
CA LEU A 11 -0.32 11.83 -52.25
C LEU A 11 -1.23 10.77 -51.55
N LEU A 12 -1.81 9.84 -52.33
CA LEU A 12 -2.62 8.76 -51.80
C LEU A 12 -1.78 7.76 -50.97
N ALA A 13 -0.55 7.45 -51.43
CA ALA A 13 0.36 6.60 -50.67
C ALA A 13 0.82 7.25 -49.35
N LEU A 14 1.02 8.58 -49.36
CA LEU A 14 1.37 9.33 -48.12
C LEU A 14 0.22 9.37 -47.13
N LEU A 15 -1.04 9.55 -47.60
CA LEU A 15 -2.21 9.51 -46.77
C LEU A 15 -2.49 8.13 -46.17
N LEU A 16 -2.25 7.04 -46.91
CA LEU A 16 -2.35 5.67 -46.41
C LEU A 16 -1.27 5.34 -45.36
N ALA A 17 -0.08 5.89 -45.50
CA ALA A 17 1.00 5.70 -44.53
C ALA A 17 0.74 6.41 -43.18
N LEU A 18 -0.03 7.50 -43.17
CA LEU A 18 -0.40 8.19 -41.95
C LEU A 18 -1.43 7.41 -41.09
N TRP A 19 -2.12 6.43 -41.64
CA TRP A 19 -3.10 5.61 -40.92
C TRP A 19 -2.49 4.37 -40.30
N ALA A 20 -1.24 4.05 -40.59
CA ALA A 20 -0.48 3.00 -39.94
C ALA A 20 0.16 3.52 -38.64
N VAL A 21 -0.63 4.16 -37.76
CA VAL A 21 -0.21 4.36 -36.38
C VAL A 21 -0.19 2.96 -35.75
N PRO A 22 0.98 2.40 -35.38
CA PRO A 22 0.98 1.14 -34.65
C PRO A 22 0.15 1.40 -33.40
N ALA A 23 -0.97 0.71 -33.25
CA ALA A 23 -1.63 0.61 -31.97
C ALA A 23 -0.57 0.09 -31.02
N MET A 24 -0.03 0.93 -30.14
CA MET A 24 0.78 0.51 -29.01
C MET A 24 -0.14 -0.42 -28.20
N ALA A 25 -0.05 -1.71 -28.49
CA ALA A 25 -0.70 -2.71 -27.67
C ALA A 25 -0.07 -2.52 -26.27
N MET A 26 -0.82 -1.91 -25.36
CA MET A 26 -0.41 -1.90 -23.96
C MET A 26 -0.25 -3.36 -23.57
N ALA A 27 0.99 -3.76 -23.28
CA ALA A 27 1.25 -5.11 -22.83
C ALA A 27 0.33 -5.43 -21.67
N ALA A 28 -0.51 -6.44 -21.85
CA ALA A 28 -1.40 -6.88 -20.80
C ALA A 28 -0.58 -7.23 -19.55
N ALA A 29 -1.04 -6.85 -18.39
CA ALA A 29 -0.34 -7.12 -17.14
C ALA A 29 -1.33 -7.59 -16.08
N ALA A 30 -0.91 -8.53 -15.25
CA ALA A 30 -1.61 -8.86 -14.03
C ALA A 30 -1.20 -7.87 -12.94
N GLU A 31 -2.17 -7.23 -12.33
CA GLU A 31 -1.97 -6.33 -11.20
C GLU A 31 -2.39 -7.06 -9.92
N LEU A 32 -1.45 -7.18 -8.99
CA LEU A 32 -1.65 -7.83 -7.70
C LEU A 32 -1.52 -6.76 -6.61
N PRO A 33 -2.63 -6.20 -6.12
CA PRO A 33 -2.59 -5.30 -4.98
C PRO A 33 -2.27 -6.08 -3.72
N VAL A 34 -1.25 -5.65 -3.00
CA VAL A 34 -0.79 -6.25 -1.74
C VAL A 34 -0.82 -5.19 -0.66
N ARG A 35 -1.40 -5.53 0.48
CA ARG A 35 -1.44 -4.69 1.67
C ARG A 35 -0.58 -5.28 2.77
N VAL A 36 0.17 -4.43 3.45
CA VAL A 36 0.85 -4.75 4.71
C VAL A 36 0.19 -3.93 5.80
N THR A 37 -0.36 -4.59 6.80
CA THR A 37 -1.02 -3.97 7.95
C THR A 37 -0.14 -4.13 9.18
N VAL A 38 0.05 -3.03 9.92
CA VAL A 38 0.80 -2.98 11.16
C VAL A 38 -0.11 -2.50 12.28
N SER A 39 -0.09 -3.19 13.43
CA SER A 39 -0.92 -2.86 14.59
C SER A 39 -0.20 -3.06 15.91
N GLY A 40 -0.77 -2.52 17.01
CA GLY A 40 -0.21 -2.59 18.36
C GLY A 40 0.88 -1.53 18.59
N GLY A 41 1.84 -1.84 19.47
CA GLY A 41 2.95 -0.95 19.83
C GLY A 41 4.00 -0.88 18.72
N ALA A 42 3.64 -0.33 17.56
CA ALA A 42 4.58 -0.19 16.45
C ALA A 42 5.82 0.63 16.85
N PRO A 43 6.99 0.35 16.27
CA PRO A 43 8.20 1.13 16.53
C PRO A 43 8.05 2.55 15.97
N SER A 44 8.71 3.52 16.62
CA SER A 44 8.75 4.92 16.15
C SER A 44 9.44 5.05 14.79
N VAL A 45 10.43 4.21 14.53
CA VAL A 45 11.03 4.05 13.20
C VAL A 45 10.39 2.80 12.57
N PRO A 46 9.65 2.94 11.46
CA PRO A 46 9.00 1.82 10.81
C PRO A 46 10.00 0.73 10.39
N GLU A 47 9.63 -0.54 10.56
CA GLU A 47 10.37 -1.65 9.94
C GLU A 47 10.07 -1.72 8.45
N THR A 48 11.06 -2.11 7.67
CA THR A 48 10.92 -2.42 6.26
C THR A 48 10.57 -3.89 6.08
N PHE A 49 9.45 -4.17 5.46
CA PHE A 49 9.02 -5.53 5.10
C PHE A 49 9.37 -5.82 3.64
N THR A 50 9.97 -6.99 3.39
CA THR A 50 10.28 -7.45 2.04
C THR A 50 9.22 -8.43 1.58
N LEU A 51 8.55 -8.12 0.49
CA LEU A 51 7.63 -9.00 -0.21
C LEU A 51 8.39 -9.70 -1.32
N THR A 52 8.28 -11.03 -1.39
CA THR A 52 8.98 -11.85 -2.38
C THR A 52 7.97 -12.61 -3.24
N LEU A 53 7.88 -12.25 -4.52
CA LEU A 53 7.11 -12.96 -5.54
C LEU A 53 8.04 -13.91 -6.28
N ARG A 54 7.74 -15.21 -6.27
CA ARG A 54 8.51 -16.23 -6.98
C ARG A 54 7.68 -16.89 -8.09
N ALA A 55 8.31 -17.12 -9.22
CA ALA A 55 7.74 -17.99 -10.24
C ALA A 55 7.69 -19.43 -9.73
N ALA A 56 6.52 -20.07 -9.85
CA ALA A 56 6.27 -21.46 -9.45
C ALA A 56 5.93 -22.34 -10.65
N SER A 57 5.91 -21.81 -11.86
CA SER A 57 5.84 -22.56 -13.11
C SER A 57 6.93 -22.09 -14.07
N ASP A 58 7.40 -22.99 -14.92
CA ASP A 58 8.40 -22.68 -15.91
C ASP A 58 7.92 -21.60 -16.89
N GLY A 59 8.79 -20.66 -17.21
CA GLY A 59 8.49 -19.57 -18.12
C GLY A 59 7.50 -18.53 -17.60
N ALA A 60 7.13 -18.59 -16.31
CA ALA A 60 6.28 -17.57 -15.71
C ALA A 60 6.98 -16.21 -15.72
N PRO A 61 6.38 -15.17 -16.36
CA PRO A 61 6.97 -13.85 -16.41
C PRO A 61 7.01 -13.21 -15.02
N LEU A 62 8.05 -12.43 -14.76
CA LEU A 62 8.20 -11.67 -13.52
C LEU A 62 8.31 -10.18 -13.82
N PRO A 63 8.02 -9.31 -12.84
CA PRO A 63 8.24 -7.88 -12.97
C PRO A 63 9.68 -7.54 -13.31
N GLU A 64 9.87 -6.37 -13.93
CA GLU A 64 11.21 -5.84 -14.20
C GLU A 64 12.04 -5.72 -12.92
N GLY A 65 13.32 -6.06 -13.00
CA GLY A 65 14.21 -6.12 -11.83
C GLY A 65 14.19 -7.44 -11.08
N ALA A 66 13.44 -8.45 -11.55
CA ALA A 66 13.49 -9.81 -10.98
C ALA A 66 14.86 -10.45 -11.23
N ALA A 67 15.33 -11.20 -10.24
CA ALA A 67 16.58 -11.96 -10.30
C ALA A 67 16.41 -13.34 -9.67
N GLY A 68 17.07 -14.37 -10.23
CA GLY A 68 17.04 -15.73 -9.67
C GLY A 68 15.64 -16.33 -9.56
N GLY A 69 14.72 -15.99 -10.46
CA GLY A 69 13.34 -16.49 -10.42
C GLY A 69 12.45 -15.85 -9.34
N ALA A 70 12.87 -14.71 -8.78
CA ALA A 70 12.12 -13.97 -7.77
C ALA A 70 12.16 -12.46 -8.04
N TYR A 71 11.07 -11.79 -7.68
CA TYR A 71 10.96 -10.35 -7.63
C TYR A 71 10.71 -9.91 -6.19
N THR A 72 11.44 -8.91 -5.72
CA THR A 72 11.29 -8.39 -4.37
C THR A 72 10.80 -6.95 -4.39
N ARG A 73 9.93 -6.62 -3.42
CA ARG A 73 9.44 -5.27 -3.19
C ARG A 73 9.42 -4.98 -1.71
N THR A 74 9.87 -3.80 -1.32
CA THR A 74 9.87 -3.36 0.08
C THR A 74 8.69 -2.46 0.39
N VAL A 75 8.20 -2.52 1.64
CA VAL A 75 7.17 -1.66 2.21
C VAL A 75 7.64 -1.22 3.59
N ASP A 76 7.70 0.07 3.83
CA ASP A 76 8.10 0.63 5.13
C ASP A 76 6.87 0.79 6.03
N GLY A 77 6.85 0.05 7.14
CA GLY A 77 5.70 0.00 8.04
C GLY A 77 4.45 -0.59 7.38
N GLY A 78 3.28 0.01 7.65
CA GLY A 78 2.03 -0.36 6.99
C GLY A 78 1.84 0.39 5.68
N GLY A 79 1.33 -0.30 4.66
CA GLY A 79 1.12 0.32 3.37
C GLY A 79 0.52 -0.63 2.34
N ALA A 80 0.38 -0.14 1.11
CA ALA A 80 -0.07 -0.95 -0.02
C ALA A 80 0.87 -0.75 -1.21
N VAL A 81 1.12 -1.82 -1.94
CA VAL A 81 1.89 -1.82 -3.19
C VAL A 81 1.16 -2.67 -4.22
N THR A 82 1.32 -2.36 -5.49
CA THR A 82 0.82 -3.19 -6.59
C THR A 82 2.01 -3.84 -7.28
N LEU A 83 2.02 -5.18 -7.33
CA LEU A 83 2.97 -5.95 -8.11
C LEU A 83 2.39 -6.10 -9.52
N ARG A 84 3.14 -5.69 -10.53
CA ARG A 84 2.70 -5.72 -11.93
C ARG A 84 3.50 -6.76 -12.70
N ILE A 85 2.83 -7.83 -13.10
CA ILE A 85 3.43 -8.94 -13.85
C ILE A 85 3.13 -8.73 -15.35
N PRO A 86 4.14 -8.58 -16.22
CA PRO A 86 3.90 -8.45 -17.66
C PRO A 86 3.35 -9.77 -18.22
N CYS A 87 2.31 -9.70 -19.04
CA CYS A 87 1.62 -10.86 -19.61
C CYS A 87 1.61 -10.77 -21.13
N GLU A 88 2.70 -11.22 -21.76
CA GLU A 88 2.88 -11.13 -23.22
C GLU A 88 2.31 -12.35 -23.97
N LYS A 89 2.22 -13.50 -23.32
CA LYS A 89 1.82 -14.76 -23.94
C LYS A 89 0.63 -15.36 -23.23
N ALA A 90 -0.28 -15.94 -24.00
CA ALA A 90 -1.37 -16.74 -23.45
C ALA A 90 -0.81 -17.94 -22.69
N GLY A 91 -1.42 -18.24 -21.54
CA GLY A 91 -0.97 -19.32 -20.68
C GLY A 91 -1.51 -19.21 -19.26
N LYS A 92 -1.16 -20.22 -18.46
CA LYS A 92 -1.49 -20.28 -17.05
C LYS A 92 -0.19 -20.30 -16.25
N TYR A 93 0.06 -19.26 -15.47
CA TYR A 93 1.28 -19.03 -14.71
C TYR A 93 1.01 -19.10 -13.23
N ARG A 94 1.88 -19.79 -12.50
CA ARG A 94 1.76 -19.94 -11.05
C ARG A 94 2.88 -19.20 -10.34
N TYR A 95 2.53 -18.59 -9.20
CA TYR A 95 3.46 -17.83 -8.36
C TYR A 95 3.21 -18.16 -6.90
N THR A 96 4.23 -17.89 -6.09
CA THR A 96 4.11 -17.77 -4.63
C THR A 96 4.47 -16.37 -4.21
N LEU A 97 3.76 -15.83 -3.23
CA LEU A 97 4.06 -14.53 -2.62
C LEU A 97 4.12 -14.70 -1.11
N CYS A 98 5.22 -14.30 -0.52
CA CYS A 98 5.43 -14.29 0.92
C CYS A 98 6.04 -12.97 1.38
N GLN A 99 5.92 -12.70 2.67
CA GLN A 99 6.60 -11.62 3.36
C GLN A 99 7.77 -12.21 4.16
N GLU A 100 8.93 -11.58 4.11
CA GLU A 100 10.01 -11.88 5.05
C GLU A 100 9.65 -11.33 6.43
N PRO A 101 9.84 -12.13 7.51
CA PRO A 101 9.56 -11.64 8.85
C PRO A 101 10.49 -10.47 9.22
N GLY A 102 9.96 -9.52 9.97
CA GLY A 102 10.76 -8.43 10.50
C GLY A 102 11.73 -8.91 11.59
N LYS A 103 12.51 -7.99 12.15
CA LYS A 103 13.64 -8.30 13.02
C LYS A 103 13.40 -8.02 14.50
N LEU A 104 12.33 -7.30 14.85
CA LEU A 104 12.08 -6.93 16.24
C LEU A 104 11.50 -8.10 17.04
N ALA A 105 12.12 -8.42 18.19
CA ALA A 105 11.70 -9.53 19.05
C ALA A 105 10.26 -9.40 19.59
N ARG A 106 9.70 -8.20 19.61
CA ARG A 106 8.31 -7.92 19.99
C ARG A 106 7.30 -8.00 18.84
N GLY A 107 7.80 -8.22 17.63
CA GLY A 107 6.95 -8.38 16.43
C GLY A 107 6.37 -9.80 16.36
N GLN A 108 5.11 -9.86 15.99
CA GLN A 108 4.42 -11.08 15.53
C GLN A 108 4.17 -10.86 14.04
N TYR A 109 4.96 -11.53 13.23
CA TYR A 109 4.94 -11.34 11.78
C TYR A 109 4.06 -12.37 11.11
N ASP A 110 3.47 -11.95 10.01
CA ASP A 110 2.67 -12.83 9.16
C ASP A 110 3.61 -13.74 8.35
N HIS A 111 3.41 -15.05 8.45
CA HIS A 111 4.19 -16.06 7.75
C HIS A 111 3.41 -16.75 6.62
N ARG A 112 2.24 -16.22 6.26
CA ARG A 112 1.43 -16.80 5.19
C ARG A 112 2.16 -16.76 3.87
N THR A 113 1.94 -17.79 3.07
CA THR A 113 2.30 -17.82 1.67
C THR A 113 1.02 -17.80 0.85
N TYR A 114 0.91 -16.86 -0.06
CA TYR A 114 -0.15 -16.82 -1.05
C TYR A 114 0.29 -17.54 -2.31
N TYR A 115 -0.58 -18.36 -2.84
CA TYR A 115 -0.40 -19.08 -4.10
C TYR A 115 -1.28 -18.41 -5.15
N ILE A 116 -0.68 -17.97 -6.24
CA ILE A 116 -1.33 -17.11 -7.23
C ILE A 116 -1.31 -17.82 -8.57
N THR A 117 -2.46 -17.89 -9.22
CA THR A 117 -2.58 -18.29 -10.61
C THR A 117 -2.98 -17.11 -11.46
N VAL A 118 -2.14 -16.74 -12.41
CA VAL A 118 -2.43 -15.77 -13.46
C VAL A 118 -2.77 -16.51 -14.74
N THR A 119 -3.95 -16.26 -15.29
CA THR A 119 -4.39 -16.83 -16.56
C THR A 119 -4.46 -15.73 -17.59
N VAL A 120 -3.77 -15.93 -18.70
CA VAL A 120 -3.77 -15.07 -19.89
C VAL A 120 -4.43 -15.83 -21.01
N THR A 121 -5.52 -15.32 -21.52
CA THR A 121 -6.26 -15.92 -22.64
C THR A 121 -5.70 -15.46 -23.98
N GLU A 122 -6.02 -16.16 -25.07
CA GLU A 122 -5.54 -15.83 -26.42
C GLU A 122 -6.02 -14.46 -26.90
N ASP A 123 -7.16 -14.00 -26.40
CA ASP A 123 -7.70 -12.66 -26.65
C ASP A 123 -7.04 -11.56 -25.79
N GLY A 124 -6.00 -11.92 -25.02
CA GLY A 124 -5.22 -10.98 -24.20
C GLY A 124 -5.87 -10.60 -22.87
N ARG A 125 -6.95 -11.25 -22.47
CA ARG A 125 -7.55 -11.04 -21.14
C ARG A 125 -6.69 -11.66 -20.06
N VAL A 126 -6.43 -10.90 -18.99
CA VAL A 126 -5.66 -11.34 -17.85
C VAL A 126 -6.54 -11.45 -16.62
N THR A 127 -6.47 -12.56 -15.92
CA THR A 127 -7.15 -12.78 -14.64
C THR A 127 -6.17 -13.35 -13.63
N ALA A 128 -6.29 -12.94 -12.37
CA ALA A 128 -5.51 -13.48 -11.26
C ALA A 128 -6.43 -14.08 -10.21
N ALA A 129 -6.06 -15.25 -9.68
CA ALA A 129 -6.74 -15.89 -8.57
C ALA A 129 -5.71 -16.17 -7.47
N VAL A 130 -6.06 -15.90 -6.23
CA VAL A 130 -5.19 -16.01 -5.05
C VAL A 130 -5.72 -17.11 -4.14
N TYR A 131 -4.86 -17.97 -3.64
CA TYR A 131 -5.20 -19.10 -2.79
C TYR A 131 -4.29 -19.16 -1.57
N GLY A 132 -4.76 -19.82 -0.52
CA GLY A 132 -3.98 -20.06 0.70
C GLY A 132 -3.22 -21.39 0.71
N ASP A 133 -3.45 -22.25 -0.27
CA ASP A 133 -2.86 -23.59 -0.36
C ASP A 133 -2.12 -23.81 -1.68
N ALA A 134 -1.15 -24.72 -1.66
CA ALA A 134 -0.30 -25.00 -2.82
C ALA A 134 -1.04 -25.75 -3.95
N ALA A 135 -2.10 -26.49 -3.63
CA ALA A 135 -2.91 -27.18 -4.63
C ALA A 135 -3.75 -26.19 -5.46
N GLN A 136 -4.04 -25.02 -4.87
CA GLN A 136 -4.85 -23.95 -5.49
C GLN A 136 -6.28 -24.46 -5.84
N GLU A 137 -6.82 -25.30 -4.96
CA GLU A 137 -8.15 -25.92 -5.09
C GLU A 137 -9.11 -25.44 -4.00
N GLY A 138 -8.58 -24.77 -2.95
CA GLY A 138 -9.35 -24.21 -1.85
C GLY A 138 -10.06 -22.90 -2.18
N ASP A 139 -10.52 -22.23 -1.12
CA ASP A 139 -11.17 -20.93 -1.22
C ASP A 139 -10.20 -19.87 -1.76
N LYS A 140 -10.73 -19.00 -2.62
CA LYS A 140 -9.98 -17.86 -3.14
C LYS A 140 -10.01 -16.71 -2.14
N TYR A 141 -8.88 -16.06 -2.02
CA TYR A 141 -8.79 -14.79 -1.31
C TYR A 141 -9.17 -13.63 -2.22
N ASP A 142 -9.98 -12.72 -1.72
CA ASP A 142 -10.35 -11.48 -2.42
C ASP A 142 -9.23 -10.44 -2.37
N ALA A 143 -8.33 -10.56 -1.39
CA ALA A 143 -7.23 -9.63 -1.19
C ALA A 143 -5.98 -10.32 -0.66
N ILE A 144 -4.81 -9.78 -0.99
CA ILE A 144 -3.53 -10.19 -0.42
C ILE A 144 -3.21 -9.21 0.72
N GLU A 145 -3.21 -9.71 1.96
CA GLU A 145 -2.93 -8.88 3.13
C GLU A 145 -2.02 -9.62 4.11
N PHE A 146 -0.90 -8.99 4.44
CA PHE A 146 0.00 -9.43 5.51
C PHE A 146 -0.26 -8.60 6.77
N VAL A 147 -0.55 -9.26 7.88
CA VAL A 147 -0.91 -8.61 9.15
C VAL A 147 0.20 -8.80 10.18
N ASN A 148 0.89 -7.72 10.48
CA ASN A 148 1.96 -7.70 11.47
C ASN A 148 1.47 -7.00 12.75
N ARG A 149 1.81 -7.56 13.90
CA ARG A 149 1.40 -7.04 15.22
C ARG A 149 2.61 -6.87 16.10
N TYR A 150 2.65 -5.76 16.85
CA TYR A 150 3.69 -5.54 17.84
C TYR A 150 3.10 -5.57 19.24
N ARG A 151 3.77 -6.29 20.14
CA ARG A 151 3.43 -6.22 21.56
C ARG A 151 3.73 -4.81 22.05
N TYR A 152 2.80 -4.26 22.84
CA TYR A 152 3.03 -2.97 23.48
C TYR A 152 4.24 -3.07 24.41
N ARG A 153 5.17 -2.12 24.27
CA ARG A 153 6.24 -1.89 25.24
C ARG A 153 6.00 -0.49 25.77
N PRO A 154 5.71 -0.32 27.07
CA PRO A 154 5.67 1.00 27.66
C PRO A 154 7.03 1.64 27.44
N ASP A 155 7.02 2.86 26.92
CA ASP A 155 8.25 3.63 26.74
C ASP A 155 8.86 3.87 28.13
N PRO A 156 10.11 3.53 28.42
CA PRO A 156 10.71 3.75 29.72
C PRO A 156 10.77 5.24 30.11
N GLU A 157 10.50 6.16 29.19
CA GLU A 157 10.48 7.59 29.42
C GLU A 157 9.07 8.16 29.67
N GLU A 158 7.97 7.40 29.47
CA GLU A 158 6.69 7.87 29.94
C GLU A 158 6.61 7.75 31.47
N PRO A 159 6.55 8.87 32.20
CA PRO A 159 6.34 8.81 33.64
C PRO A 159 5.04 8.08 33.88
N VAL A 160 5.09 7.00 34.66
CA VAL A 160 3.92 6.23 35.07
C VAL A 160 2.93 7.23 35.68
N LYS A 161 1.87 7.56 34.97
CA LYS A 161 0.75 8.33 35.55
C LYS A 161 0.31 7.54 36.79
N PRO A 162 0.44 8.11 38.01
CA PRO A 162 0.00 7.39 39.19
C PRO A 162 -1.47 7.02 39.01
N SER A 163 -1.76 5.73 39.13
CA SER A 163 -3.14 5.25 39.11
C SER A 163 -3.94 6.09 40.09
N PRO A 164 -5.10 6.59 39.74
CA PRO A 164 -5.94 7.28 40.69
C PRO A 164 -6.16 6.32 41.86
N LYS A 165 -5.72 6.69 43.06
CA LYS A 165 -5.98 5.93 44.27
C LYS A 165 -7.51 5.91 44.48
N THR A 166 -8.14 4.85 44.07
CA THR A 166 -9.53 4.54 44.39
C THR A 166 -9.55 4.08 45.84
N GLY A 167 -9.81 4.95 46.73
CA GLY A 167 -10.08 4.60 48.13
C GLY A 167 -9.20 5.35 49.11
N ASP A 168 -9.57 6.55 49.43
CA ASP A 168 -9.74 6.92 50.82
C ASP A 168 -10.71 8.08 50.94
N GLY A 169 -11.79 7.78 51.60
CA GLY A 169 -12.93 8.67 51.66
C GLY A 169 -12.70 9.90 52.51
N GLY A 170 -13.29 10.95 52.04
CA GLY A 170 -14.01 11.84 52.94
C GLY A 170 -13.29 13.02 53.58
N LEU A 171 -11.97 13.24 53.43
CA LEU A 171 -11.32 14.43 54.01
C LEU A 171 -10.65 15.37 53.02
N GLY A 172 -10.53 14.99 51.75
CA GLY A 172 -9.94 15.82 50.72
C GLY A 172 -10.85 16.90 50.12
N LEU A 173 -12.18 16.77 50.34
CA LEU A 173 -13.17 17.72 49.76
C LEU A 173 -13.28 19.05 50.53
N LEU A 174 -12.87 19.09 51.79
CA LEU A 174 -12.93 20.31 52.59
C LEU A 174 -11.69 21.20 52.46
N ALA A 175 -10.58 20.68 51.95
CA ALA A 175 -9.38 21.47 51.75
C ALA A 175 -9.34 22.18 50.36
N ALA A 176 -10.18 21.77 49.41
CA ALA A 176 -10.24 22.37 48.06
C ALA A 176 -11.16 23.60 47.98
N LEU A 177 -12.00 23.84 48.98
CA LEU A 177 -12.95 24.98 49.03
C LEU A 177 -12.35 26.23 49.69
N ALA A 178 -11.19 26.17 50.31
CA ALA A 178 -10.59 27.29 51.06
C ALA A 178 -9.60 28.15 50.23
N LEU A 179 -9.30 27.82 48.95
CA LEU A 179 -8.32 28.52 48.12
C LEU A 179 -8.92 29.18 46.86
N SER A 180 -10.26 29.24 46.71
CA SER A 180 -10.89 29.85 45.54
C SER A 180 -11.44 31.28 45.78
N SER A 181 -11.08 31.94 46.88
CA SER A 181 -11.44 33.34 47.11
C SER A 181 -10.22 34.22 47.12
N GLY A 182 -9.67 34.51 45.95
CA GLY A 182 -8.61 35.49 45.82
C GLY A 182 -8.05 35.64 44.44
N ALA A 183 -8.37 36.74 43.77
CA ALA A 183 -7.88 37.24 42.48
C ALA A 183 -8.71 36.75 41.30
N GLY A 184 -9.65 37.40 40.80
CA GLY A 184 -9.91 38.79 40.49
C GLY A 184 -9.12 39.25 39.26
N ILE A 185 -9.86 39.33 38.10
CA ILE A 185 -9.65 40.28 37.01
C ILE A 185 -8.33 40.14 36.23
N VAL A 186 -8.39 39.73 34.97
CA VAL A 186 -8.13 40.43 33.73
C VAL A 186 -8.15 39.45 32.56
N ALA A 187 -9.14 39.53 31.72
CA ALA A 187 -9.00 39.14 30.31
C ALA A 187 -10.19 39.68 29.50
N LEU A 188 -10.18 40.93 29.20
CA LEU A 188 -10.91 41.49 28.06
C LEU A 188 -9.83 41.87 27.03
N GLY A 189 -9.74 41.13 25.93
CA GLY A 189 -8.86 41.51 24.86
C GLY A 189 -8.45 40.38 23.93
N GLY A 190 -9.36 39.78 23.16
CA GLY A 190 -8.97 38.71 22.24
C GLY A 190 -9.95 38.36 21.13
N THR A 191 -10.99 39.14 20.89
CA THR A 191 -11.99 38.76 19.87
C THR A 191 -11.98 39.63 18.60
N ALA A 192 -10.99 40.53 18.44
CA ALA A 192 -10.92 41.42 17.26
C ALA A 192 -9.98 40.95 16.14
N ALA A 193 -9.20 39.91 16.32
CA ALA A 193 -8.19 39.48 15.31
C ALA A 193 -8.67 38.39 14.35
N VAL A 194 -9.76 37.68 14.62
CA VAL A 194 -10.24 36.57 13.75
C VAL A 194 -11.19 37.06 12.65
N ALA A 195 -11.84 38.22 12.82
CA ALA A 195 -12.76 38.74 11.82
C ALA A 195 -12.10 39.42 10.61
N ALA A 196 -10.80 39.74 10.70
CA ALA A 196 -10.06 40.38 9.61
C ALA A 196 -9.45 39.43 8.59
N LEU A 197 -9.36 38.14 8.89
CA LEU A 197 -8.78 37.13 7.98
C LEU A 197 -9.79 36.50 7.01
N LEU A 198 -11.08 36.61 7.28
CA LEU A 198 -12.15 36.02 6.46
C LEU A 198 -12.71 36.97 5.38
N ARG A 199 -12.25 38.23 5.30
CA ARG A 199 -12.71 39.18 4.28
C ARG A 199 -11.80 39.35 3.07
N ARG A 200 -10.79 38.48 2.90
CA ARG A 200 -9.84 38.59 1.77
C ARG A 200 -9.92 37.45 0.75
N GLN A 201 -11.00 36.69 0.73
CA GLN A 201 -11.23 35.68 -0.30
C GLN A 201 -12.66 35.79 -0.82
N GLU A 202 -12.97 36.84 -1.50
CA GLU A 202 -13.99 36.85 -2.56
C GLU A 202 -13.55 37.79 -3.66
N PRO A 203 -13.84 37.41 -4.96
CA PRO A 203 -13.15 37.87 -6.16
C PRO A 203 -13.41 39.33 -6.54
#